data_c103e3b5f1d3ebeba9fa67f01522ee67
#
_entry.id   c103e3b5f1d3ebeba9fa67f01522ee67
#
_cell.length_a   1.000
_cell.length_b   1.000
_cell.length_c   1.000
_cell.angle_alpha   90.00
_cell.angle_beta   90.00
_cell.angle_gamma   90.00
#
_symmetry.space_group_name_H-M   'P 1'
#
loop_
_entity.id
_entity.type
_entity.pdbx_description
1 polymer ?
#
loop_
_entity_poly.entity_id
_entity_poly.type
_entity_poly.pdbx_seq_one_letter_code
_entity_poly.pdbx_strand_id
1 'polypeptide(L)'
;GIHENSLVIGIDPGNRIGLSVFYHQKEIERSTYTSLDELISHVVKILAGLKADRKIVKIGNGNMRIARQITNLLNLSFCSHFELEFVDERKTSLRIKNYNRRGECDKMSARYISQREGYRHLVLPLSRTG
;
A
#
# COMPACT_ATOMS: atom_id res chain seq x y z
N GLY A 1 -14.11 -17.18 6.80
CA GLY A 1 -13.94 -16.87 5.41
C GLY A 1 -12.52 -16.47 5.11
N ILE A 2 -12.25 -16.16 3.86
CA ILE A 2 -10.88 -15.86 3.51
C ILE A 2 -10.35 -14.60 4.16
N HIS A 3 -11.25 -13.76 4.67
CA HIS A 3 -10.82 -12.52 5.28
C HIS A 3 -10.77 -12.57 6.80
N GLU A 4 -11.02 -13.72 7.36
CA GLU A 4 -11.06 -13.80 8.81
C GLU A 4 -9.74 -13.48 9.46
N ASN A 5 -8.64 -13.86 8.82
CA ASN A 5 -7.32 -13.57 9.33
C ASN A 5 -6.64 -12.56 8.45
N SER A 6 -7.30 -11.46 8.23
CA SER A 6 -6.75 -10.46 7.32
C SER A 6 -6.52 -9.14 8.03
N LEU A 7 -5.57 -8.41 7.49
CA LEU A 7 -5.31 -7.03 7.84
C LEU A 7 -5.47 -6.25 6.56
N VAL A 8 -6.42 -5.32 6.54
CA VAL A 8 -6.67 -4.51 5.35
C VAL A 8 -6.49 -3.05 5.73
N ILE A 9 -5.60 -2.38 5.04
CA ILE A 9 -5.30 -0.99 5.29
C ILE A 9 -5.77 -0.20 4.07
N GLY A 10 -6.72 0.70 4.29
CA GLY A 10 -7.23 1.55 3.22
C GLY A 10 -6.62 2.92 3.32
N ILE A 11 -6.12 3.44 2.22
CA ILE A 11 -5.49 4.75 2.15
C ILE A 11 -6.16 5.55 1.06
N ASP A 12 -6.62 6.74 1.41
CA ASP A 12 -7.32 7.61 0.47
C ASP A 12 -6.50 8.89 0.30
N PRO A 13 -5.68 8.97 -0.75
CA PRO A 13 -4.82 10.14 -0.95
C PRO A 13 -5.62 11.37 -1.35
N GLY A 14 -5.30 12.48 -0.74
CA GLY A 14 -5.93 13.74 -1.05
C GLY A 14 -5.14 14.84 -0.39
N ASN A 15 -5.76 15.99 -0.16
CA ASN A 15 -5.10 17.05 0.59
C ASN A 15 -4.72 16.55 1.96
N ARG A 16 -5.61 15.78 2.55
CA ARG A 16 -5.31 15.01 3.73
C ARG A 16 -5.41 13.57 3.30
N ILE A 17 -4.60 12.75 3.89
CA ILE A 17 -4.56 11.34 3.52
C ILE A 17 -5.35 10.56 4.54
N GLY A 18 -6.47 9.97 4.09
CA GLY A 18 -7.31 9.18 4.97
C GLY A 18 -6.75 7.79 5.15
N LEU A 19 -6.85 7.27 6.36
CA LEU A 19 -6.38 5.94 6.68
C LEU A 19 -7.47 5.19 7.42
N SER A 20 -7.75 3.97 7.02
CA SER A 20 -8.59 3.07 7.79
C SER A 20 -7.94 1.72 7.87
N VAL A 21 -8.06 1.09 9.01
CA VAL A 21 -7.44 -0.19 9.27
C VAL A 21 -8.49 -1.17 9.73
N PHE A 22 -8.61 -2.27 9.00
CA PHE A 22 -9.52 -3.35 9.37
C PHE A 22 -8.70 -4.57 9.74
N TYR A 23 -8.92 -5.08 10.92
CA TYR A 23 -8.20 -6.24 11.41
C TYR A 23 -9.23 -7.30 11.74
N HIS A 24 -9.13 -8.44 11.07
CA HIS A 24 -10.11 -9.53 11.20
C HIS A 24 -11.51 -9.00 10.97
N GLN A 25 -11.63 -8.17 9.92
CA GLN A 25 -12.91 -7.64 9.46
C GLN A 25 -13.53 -6.58 10.35
N LYS A 26 -12.79 -6.09 11.33
CA LYS A 26 -13.29 -5.07 12.23
C LYS A 26 -12.44 -3.83 12.09
N GLU A 27 -13.08 -2.69 11.94
CA GLU A 27 -12.33 -1.44 11.83
C GLU A 27 -11.74 -1.09 13.19
N ILE A 28 -10.43 -1.00 13.26
CA ILE A 28 -9.74 -0.70 14.50
C ILE A 28 -9.14 0.69 14.50
N GLU A 29 -9.08 1.34 13.34
CA GLU A 29 -8.52 2.68 13.30
C GLU A 29 -9.08 3.44 12.11
N ARG A 30 -9.33 4.74 12.32
CA ARG A 30 -9.67 5.65 11.23
C ARG A 30 -9.04 6.99 11.59
N SER A 31 -8.17 7.48 10.71
CA SER A 31 -7.41 8.69 10.99
C SER A 31 -7.06 9.40 9.71
N THR A 32 -6.51 10.59 9.83
CA THR A 32 -6.06 11.36 8.67
C THR A 32 -4.66 11.87 8.95
N TYR A 33 -3.90 12.03 7.87
CA TYR A 33 -2.53 12.49 7.93
C TYR A 33 -2.31 13.60 6.93
N THR A 34 -1.49 14.55 7.32
CA THR A 34 -1.02 15.57 6.38
C THR A 34 0.43 15.32 6.00
N SER A 35 1.11 14.48 6.74
CA SER A 35 2.51 14.14 6.46
C SER A 35 2.59 12.74 5.89
N LEU A 36 3.18 12.65 4.71
CA LEU A 36 3.36 11.36 4.06
C LEU A 36 4.30 10.48 4.86
N ASP A 37 5.36 11.06 5.40
CA ASP A 37 6.32 10.29 6.20
C ASP A 37 5.68 9.68 7.43
N GLU A 38 4.82 10.45 8.08
CA GLU A 38 4.14 9.95 9.27
C GLU A 38 3.17 8.84 8.91
N LEU A 39 2.47 9.00 7.81
CA LEU A 39 1.57 7.96 7.35
C LEU A 39 2.32 6.67 7.10
N ILE A 40 3.42 6.75 6.35
CA ILE A 40 4.18 5.56 5.99
C ILE A 40 4.74 4.90 7.25
N SER A 41 5.28 5.69 8.15
CA SER A 41 5.81 5.14 9.38
C SER A 41 4.75 4.37 10.16
N HIS A 42 3.56 4.94 10.23
CA HIS A 42 2.47 4.30 10.95
C HIS A 42 1.99 3.03 10.25
N VAL A 43 1.84 3.09 8.93
CA VAL A 43 1.39 1.93 8.16
C VAL A 43 2.40 0.78 8.30
N VAL A 44 3.69 1.10 8.25
CA VAL A 44 4.71 0.07 8.40
C VAL A 44 4.63 -0.57 9.78
N LYS A 45 4.39 0.23 10.82
CA LYS A 45 4.24 -0.33 12.16
C LYS A 45 3.05 -1.27 12.25
N ILE A 46 1.96 -0.91 11.60
CA ILE A 46 0.78 -1.77 11.59
C ILE A 46 1.08 -3.07 10.85
N LEU A 47 1.67 -2.95 9.66
CA LEU A 47 2.00 -4.13 8.86
C LEU A 47 2.95 -5.06 9.59
N ALA A 48 3.89 -4.50 10.32
CA ALA A 48 4.88 -5.30 11.01
C ALA A 48 4.35 -5.84 12.33
N GLY A 49 3.44 -5.12 12.97
CA GLY A 49 3.03 -5.45 14.33
C GLY A 49 1.83 -6.34 14.46
N LEU A 50 0.98 -6.42 13.44
CA LEU A 50 -0.22 -7.22 13.55
C LEU A 50 -0.06 -8.48 12.70
N LYS A 51 -0.32 -9.61 13.30
CA LYS A 51 -0.23 -10.88 12.59
C LYS A 51 -1.49 -11.14 11.82
N ALA A 52 -1.34 -11.52 10.57
CA ALA A 52 -2.47 -11.86 9.73
C ALA A 52 -1.99 -12.75 8.60
N ASP A 53 -2.87 -13.63 8.15
CA ASP A 53 -2.54 -14.51 7.03
C ASP A 53 -2.42 -13.72 5.74
N ARG A 54 -3.24 -12.68 5.61
CA ARG A 54 -3.18 -11.81 4.46
C ARG A 54 -3.08 -10.38 4.94
N LYS A 55 -2.19 -9.63 4.32
CA LYS A 55 -2.02 -8.22 4.61
C LYS A 55 -2.20 -7.48 3.30
N ILE A 56 -3.19 -6.63 3.24
CA ILE A 56 -3.60 -5.97 2.00
C ILE A 56 -3.59 -4.46 2.22
N VAL A 57 -2.96 -3.74 1.33
CA VAL A 57 -3.01 -2.29 1.33
C VAL A 57 -3.79 -1.86 0.10
N LYS A 58 -4.88 -1.14 0.31
CA LYS A 58 -5.72 -0.64 -0.76
C LYS A 58 -5.54 0.86 -0.83
N ILE A 59 -5.20 1.36 -2.00
CA ILE A 59 -4.92 2.78 -2.18
C ILE A 59 -5.86 3.34 -3.22
N GLY A 60 -6.59 4.38 -2.85
CA GLY A 60 -7.45 5.06 -3.80
C GLY A 60 -6.62 5.76 -4.85
N ASN A 61 -7.10 5.76 -6.10
CA ASN A 61 -6.33 6.33 -7.19
C ASN A 61 -6.81 7.71 -7.62
N GLY A 62 -7.56 8.38 -6.77
CA GLY A 62 -8.02 9.72 -7.08
C GLY A 62 -6.87 10.71 -7.24
N ASN A 63 -5.74 10.45 -6.63
CA ASN A 63 -4.53 11.24 -6.82
C ASN A 63 -3.39 10.26 -7.05
N MET A 64 -3.13 9.96 -8.30
CA MET A 64 -2.16 8.93 -8.64
C MET A 64 -0.74 9.31 -8.27
N ARG A 65 -0.42 10.59 -8.27
CA ARG A 65 0.91 10.99 -7.88
C ARG A 65 1.20 10.58 -6.44
N ILE A 66 0.27 10.88 -5.54
CA ILE A 66 0.45 10.52 -4.14
C ILE A 66 0.35 9.01 -3.96
N ALA A 67 -0.56 8.37 -4.68
CA ALA A 67 -0.69 6.92 -4.59
C ALA A 67 0.62 6.24 -4.97
N ARG A 68 1.29 6.71 -6.00
CA ARG A 68 2.57 6.14 -6.39
C ARG A 68 3.65 6.38 -5.35
N GLN A 69 3.66 7.58 -4.77
CA GLN A 69 4.62 7.87 -3.72
C GLN A 69 4.43 6.94 -2.53
N ILE A 70 3.18 6.73 -2.15
CA ILE A 70 2.88 5.82 -1.05
C ILE A 70 3.37 4.42 -1.36
N THR A 71 3.08 3.95 -2.56
CA THR A 71 3.49 2.62 -2.98
C THR A 71 5.00 2.47 -2.92
N ASN A 72 5.72 3.45 -3.46
CA ASN A 72 7.16 3.38 -3.47
C ASN A 72 7.74 3.37 -2.06
N LEU A 73 7.21 4.24 -1.22
CA LEU A 73 7.71 4.34 0.15
C LEU A 73 7.43 3.08 0.94
N LEU A 74 6.25 2.50 0.74
CA LEU A 74 5.93 1.25 1.42
C LEU A 74 6.86 0.14 0.96
N ASN A 75 7.11 0.06 -0.33
CA ASN A 75 7.99 -0.98 -0.84
C ASN A 75 9.42 -0.82 -0.35
N LEU A 76 9.85 0.40 -0.11
CA LEU A 76 11.20 0.62 0.40
C LEU A 76 11.28 0.43 1.91
N SER A 77 10.17 0.62 2.60
CA SER A 77 10.18 0.62 4.06
C SER A 77 9.73 -0.69 4.69
N PHE A 78 8.98 -1.49 3.96
CA PHE A 78 8.47 -2.74 4.51
C PHE A 78 8.90 -3.89 3.61
N CYS A 79 9.73 -4.76 4.15
CA CYS A 79 10.40 -5.79 3.36
C CYS A 79 9.68 -7.12 3.35
N SER A 80 8.63 -7.26 4.11
CA SER A 80 7.89 -8.50 4.13
C SER A 80 6.75 -8.45 3.12
N HIS A 81 6.10 -9.55 2.97
CA HIS A 81 5.07 -9.72 1.96
C HIS A 81 3.79 -8.97 2.31
N PHE A 82 3.22 -8.30 1.34
CA PHE A 82 1.87 -7.76 1.44
C PHE A 82 1.31 -7.63 0.03
N GLU A 83 -0.01 -7.52 -0.05
CA GLU A 83 -0.70 -7.37 -1.33
C GLU A 83 -1.08 -5.90 -1.48
N LEU A 84 -1.06 -5.43 -2.72
CA LEU A 84 -1.37 -4.05 -3.01
C LEU A 84 -2.49 -3.99 -4.03
N GLU A 85 -3.46 -3.12 -3.78
CA GLU A 85 -4.57 -2.90 -4.70
C GLU A 85 -4.78 -1.41 -4.88
N PHE A 86 -5.07 -1.01 -6.12
CA PHE A 86 -5.53 0.34 -6.36
C PHE A 86 -7.05 0.29 -6.55
N VAL A 87 -7.73 1.26 -5.97
CA VAL A 87 -9.19 1.31 -5.99
C VAL A 87 -9.61 2.61 -6.63
N ASP A 88 -10.43 2.54 -7.68
CA ASP A 88 -10.89 3.75 -8.36
C ASP A 88 -12.17 4.27 -7.71
N GLU A 89 -12.70 5.37 -8.25
CA GLU A 89 -13.88 6.00 -7.69
C GLU A 89 -15.09 5.12 -7.70
N ARG A 90 -15.13 4.16 -8.59
CA ARG A 90 -16.25 3.24 -8.69
C ARG A 90 -16.05 2.02 -7.82
N LYS A 91 -15.01 2.04 -6.99
CA LYS A 91 -14.70 0.94 -6.10
C LYS A 91 -14.23 -0.30 -6.83
N THR A 92 -13.77 -0.14 -8.05
CA THR A 92 -13.17 -1.24 -8.79
C THR A 92 -11.71 -1.34 -8.39
N SER A 93 -11.25 -2.52 -8.10
CA SER A 93 -9.88 -2.73 -7.67
C SER A 93 -9.04 -3.30 -8.78
N LEU A 94 -7.79 -2.84 -8.83
CA LEU A 94 -6.80 -3.44 -9.67
C LEU A 94 -5.73 -3.96 -8.75
N ARG A 95 -5.63 -5.26 -8.64
CA ARG A 95 -4.75 -5.88 -7.69
C ARG A 95 -3.35 -6.05 -8.25
N ILE A 96 -2.37 -5.65 -7.46
CA ILE A 96 -0.98 -5.91 -7.75
C ILE A 96 -0.47 -6.73 -6.59
N LYS A 97 -0.48 -8.02 -6.75
CA LYS A 97 -0.17 -8.89 -5.63
C LYS A 97 1.32 -9.18 -5.50
N ASN A 98 1.71 -9.51 -4.31
CA ASN A 98 3.05 -10.02 -4.04
C ASN A 98 4.18 -9.14 -4.51
N TYR A 99 4.02 -7.89 -4.19
CA TYR A 99 4.97 -6.95 -4.62
C TYR A 99 6.31 -7.09 -3.99
N ASN A 100 6.37 -7.13 -2.67
CA ASN A 100 7.61 -7.18 -1.97
C ASN A 100 8.05 -8.61 -1.80
N ARG A 101 9.23 -8.92 -2.27
CA ARG A 101 9.78 -10.20 -2.05
C ARG A 101 10.84 -10.07 -1.02
N ARG A 102 10.95 -11.09 -0.19
CA ARG A 102 11.94 -11.09 0.83
C ARG A 102 13.32 -10.86 0.25
N GLY A 103 14.04 -9.92 0.81
CA GLY A 103 15.40 -9.66 0.37
C GLY A 103 15.53 -8.70 -0.78
N GLU A 104 14.40 -8.21 -1.30
CA GLU A 104 14.46 -7.33 -2.45
C GLU A 104 13.98 -5.93 -2.16
N CYS A 105 13.66 -5.62 -0.94
CA CYS A 105 13.01 -4.35 -0.67
C CYS A 105 13.91 -3.14 -0.88
N ASP A 106 15.18 -3.26 -0.72
CA ASP A 106 16.06 -2.11 -0.81
C ASP A 106 16.40 -1.71 -2.20
N LYS A 107 16.85 -2.66 -2.98
CA LYS A 107 17.35 -2.33 -4.28
C LYS A 107 16.38 -2.64 -5.36
N MET A 108 15.61 -3.67 -5.15
CA MET A 108 14.80 -4.18 -6.22
C MET A 108 13.38 -3.68 -6.22
N SER A 109 12.85 -3.25 -5.08
CA SER A 109 11.46 -2.87 -5.03
C SER A 109 11.11 -1.75 -6.00
N ALA A 110 11.82 -0.65 -5.93
CA ALA A 110 11.52 0.46 -6.79
C ALA A 110 11.69 0.10 -8.25
N ARG A 111 12.75 -0.64 -8.55
CA ARG A 111 13.00 -1.04 -9.90
C ARG A 111 11.93 -2.00 -10.38
N TYR A 112 11.57 -2.94 -9.53
CA TYR A 112 10.57 -3.92 -9.86
C TYR A 112 9.25 -3.23 -10.19
N ILE A 113 8.86 -2.30 -9.37
CA ILE A 113 7.65 -1.55 -9.63
C ILE A 113 7.72 -0.85 -10.96
N SER A 114 8.83 -0.20 -11.25
CA SER A 114 8.93 0.58 -12.47
C SER A 114 8.95 -0.30 -13.71
N GLN A 115 9.14 -1.58 -13.57
CA GLN A 115 9.20 -2.48 -14.70
C GLN A 115 7.98 -3.38 -14.86
N ARG A 116 7.03 -3.27 -13.97
CA ARG A 116 5.86 -4.15 -14.06
C ARG A 116 4.97 -3.70 -15.19
N GLU A 117 4.88 -4.54 -16.17
CA GLU A 117 4.16 -4.21 -17.38
C GLU A 117 2.69 -3.95 -17.19
N GLY A 118 2.01 -4.85 -16.61
CA GLY A 118 0.57 -4.77 -16.54
C GLY A 118 0.06 -3.59 -15.75
N TYR A 119 0.87 -3.08 -14.86
CA TYR A 119 0.40 -2.06 -13.95
C TYR A 119 1.23 -0.82 -13.96
N ARG A 120 2.23 -0.78 -14.80
CA ARG A 120 3.16 0.30 -14.69
C ARG A 120 2.54 1.65 -14.87
N HIS A 121 1.54 1.76 -15.72
CA HIS A 121 0.91 3.03 -15.92
C HIS A 121 0.19 3.51 -14.66
N LEU A 122 -0.03 2.65 -13.71
CA LEU A 122 -0.65 3.02 -12.47
C LEU A 122 0.35 3.32 -11.39
N VAL A 123 1.47 2.65 -11.42
CA VAL A 123 2.35 2.63 -10.30
C VAL A 123 3.66 3.27 -10.57
N LEU A 124 4.14 3.12 -11.77
CA LEU A 124 5.50 3.20 -11.96
C LEU A 124 6.23 4.41 -12.17
N PRO A 125 5.66 5.41 -12.74
CA PRO A 125 6.51 6.50 -13.17
C PRO A 125 7.36 7.10 -12.10
N LEU A 126 6.94 6.97 -10.89
CA LEU A 126 7.66 7.60 -9.84
C LEU A 126 8.62 6.77 -9.11
N SER A 127 8.54 5.51 -9.31
CA SER A 127 9.26 4.63 -8.44
C SER A 127 10.74 4.78 -8.55
N ARG A 128 11.18 5.16 -9.72
CA ARG A 128 12.59 5.20 -9.85
C ARG A 128 13.20 6.37 -9.32
N THR A 129 12.47 7.36 -9.23
CA THR A 129 13.06 8.52 -8.75
C THR A 129 13.13 8.54 -7.31
N GLY A 130 12.50 7.63 -6.85
CA GLY A 130 12.47 7.58 -5.38
C GLY A 130 13.56 7.94 -5.08
#